data_e6b980fbe9476d3e7aac103592c34d7f
#
_entry.id   e6b980fbe9476d3e7aac103592c34d7f
#
_cell.length_a   1.000
_cell.length_b   1.000
_cell.length_c   1.000
_cell.angle_alpha   90.00
_cell.angle_beta   90.00
_cell.angle_gamma   90.00
#
_symmetry.space_group_name_H-M   'P 1'
#
loop_
_entity.id
_entity.type
_entity.pdbx_description
1 polymer ?
#
loop_
_entity_poly.entity_id
_entity_poly.type
_entity_poly.pdbx_seq_one_letter_code
_entity_poly.pdbx_strand_id
1 'polypeptide(L)'
;MMDTSEKMFEQACRVMPGGVNSPVRAYRAVGMTPRFIRGAKGAYITDVDGVEYIDYVGSWGPMILGHAHPRVLDAVAEVMQHGLSFGAPTGLETQLAELVVSMVPHIEMVRMVNSGTEAVMSAVRLARGATGRDKIIKFEGCYHGHSDSMLVKAGSGALTQGRPDSAGVPASIAENTLTATYNDLDSVEQLLAANRDEVAAVIVEPVAANMGVVPPAEGFLQGLRDLCDQYGALLIFDEVITGFRLAQGGAQEYFGVRADLVTFGKIIGGGMPVGAFAGSRALMEQVAPTGPVYQAGTLSGNPVAMAAGLAQLTMLKENSDIYPQIEADAAWLAKQLRGLEETYHLGCTVNQIGSLLSVFFTEQPVTNYAGAKSSDTDKYAAYFRAMLGKKIYLAPAQFEAMFVGAAHTKQDLQATVDAAEAVMKAWKA
;
A
#
# COMPACT_ATOMS: atom_id res chain seq x y z
N MET A 1 -34.66 3.28 14.53
CA MET A 1 -34.68 3.48 13.06
C MET A 1 -33.30 3.14 12.56
N MET A 2 -33.16 2.40 11.44
CA MET A 2 -31.87 2.18 10.77
C MET A 2 -31.30 3.53 10.33
N ASP A 3 -29.97 3.73 10.49
CA ASP A 3 -29.30 4.92 9.98
C ASP A 3 -29.24 4.91 8.43
N THR A 4 -28.81 6.02 7.82
CA THR A 4 -28.80 6.14 6.35
C THR A 4 -27.80 5.19 5.73
N SER A 5 -26.63 4.99 6.37
CA SER A 5 -25.60 4.05 5.91
C SER A 5 -26.12 2.60 5.91
N GLU A 6 -26.89 2.17 6.93
CA GLU A 6 -27.48 0.83 6.97
C GLU A 6 -28.40 0.56 5.77
N LYS A 7 -29.30 1.53 5.48
CA LYS A 7 -30.20 1.42 4.32
C LYS A 7 -29.46 1.36 3.00
N MET A 8 -28.42 2.20 2.84
CA MET A 8 -27.59 2.23 1.63
C MET A 8 -26.81 0.92 1.49
N PHE A 9 -26.31 0.35 2.58
CA PHE A 9 -25.58 -0.92 2.55
C PHE A 9 -26.51 -2.09 2.18
N GLU A 10 -27.72 -2.14 2.70
CA GLU A 10 -28.70 -3.14 2.27
C GLU A 10 -29.01 -3.06 0.76
N GLN A 11 -29.16 -1.84 0.23
CA GLN A 11 -29.36 -1.63 -1.20
C GLN A 11 -28.13 -2.08 -2.01
N ALA A 12 -26.93 -1.72 -1.56
CA ALA A 12 -25.67 -2.09 -2.19
C ALA A 12 -25.49 -3.62 -2.25
N CYS A 13 -25.83 -4.34 -1.18
CA CYS A 13 -25.76 -5.80 -1.12
C CYS A 13 -26.66 -6.51 -2.15
N ARG A 14 -27.72 -5.84 -2.65
CA ARG A 14 -28.59 -6.42 -3.68
C ARG A 14 -27.98 -6.41 -5.08
N VAL A 15 -26.98 -5.54 -5.32
CA VAL A 15 -26.41 -5.30 -6.67
C VAL A 15 -24.90 -5.44 -6.75
N MET A 16 -24.21 -5.53 -5.60
CA MET A 16 -22.77 -5.72 -5.52
C MET A 16 -22.43 -6.84 -4.52
N PRO A 17 -21.46 -7.72 -4.83
CA PRO A 17 -21.03 -8.77 -3.89
C PRO A 17 -20.57 -8.18 -2.55
N GLY A 18 -21.29 -8.48 -1.47
CA GLY A 18 -21.03 -7.94 -0.14
C GLY A 18 -21.22 -6.42 0.00
N GLY A 19 -21.91 -5.77 -0.96
CA GLY A 19 -22.25 -4.34 -0.95
C GLY A 19 -21.07 -3.40 -1.25
N VAL A 20 -19.92 -3.92 -1.71
CA VAL A 20 -18.68 -3.14 -1.88
C VAL A 20 -17.88 -3.59 -3.11
N ASN A 21 -17.00 -2.69 -3.62
CA ASN A 21 -16.07 -2.98 -4.70
C ASN A 21 -14.67 -3.37 -4.21
N SER A 22 -14.46 -3.48 -2.88
CA SER A 22 -13.23 -4.02 -2.27
C SER A 22 -13.59 -4.63 -0.91
N PRO A 23 -13.15 -5.88 -0.61
CA PRO A 23 -13.67 -6.67 0.52
C PRO A 23 -13.55 -5.99 1.89
N VAL A 24 -12.44 -5.32 2.17
CA VAL A 24 -12.18 -4.67 3.46
C VAL A 24 -13.21 -3.57 3.79
N ARG A 25 -13.78 -2.92 2.76
CA ARG A 25 -14.78 -1.85 2.91
C ARG A 25 -16.12 -2.34 3.47
N ALA A 26 -16.35 -3.67 3.51
CA ALA A 26 -17.59 -4.24 4.06
C ALA A 26 -17.61 -4.32 5.60
N TYR A 27 -16.56 -3.93 6.29
CA TYR A 27 -16.41 -3.91 7.77
C TYR A 27 -16.67 -5.27 8.45
N ARG A 28 -16.54 -6.38 7.71
CA ARG A 28 -16.78 -7.72 8.27
C ARG A 28 -15.84 -8.05 9.42
N ALA A 29 -14.56 -7.66 9.28
CA ALA A 29 -13.55 -7.93 10.31
C ALA A 29 -13.81 -7.17 11.63
N VAL A 30 -14.59 -6.11 11.61
CA VAL A 30 -14.94 -5.31 12.79
C VAL A 30 -16.41 -5.45 13.23
N GLY A 31 -17.18 -6.29 12.53
CA GLY A 31 -18.57 -6.62 12.92
C GLY A 31 -19.52 -5.42 12.91
N MET A 32 -19.38 -4.52 11.93
CA MET A 32 -20.21 -3.34 11.78
C MET A 32 -20.75 -3.18 10.36
N THR A 33 -21.79 -2.37 10.20
CA THR A 33 -22.19 -1.81 8.91
C THR A 33 -21.23 -0.69 8.51
N PRO A 34 -20.71 -0.67 7.27
CA PRO A 34 -19.80 0.37 6.82
C PRO A 34 -20.47 1.74 6.77
N ARG A 35 -19.73 2.79 7.07
CA ARG A 35 -20.18 4.17 6.88
C ARG A 35 -20.09 4.53 5.41
N PHE A 36 -21.17 5.07 4.86
CA PHE A 36 -21.20 5.63 3.51
C PHE A 36 -20.71 7.07 3.56
N ILE A 37 -19.69 7.40 2.80
CA ILE A 37 -19.04 8.71 2.83
C ILE A 37 -19.61 9.58 1.70
N ARG A 38 -20.03 10.80 2.03
CA ARG A 38 -20.54 11.78 1.07
C ARG A 38 -19.50 12.80 0.59
N GLY A 39 -18.41 12.95 1.36
CA GLY A 39 -17.37 13.93 1.03
C GLY A 39 -16.18 13.84 1.97
N ALA A 40 -15.09 14.48 1.56
CA ALA A 40 -13.86 14.53 2.33
C ALA A 40 -13.09 15.83 2.04
N LYS A 41 -12.38 16.37 3.04
CA LYS A 41 -11.55 17.57 2.89
C LYS A 41 -10.43 17.59 3.93
N GLY A 42 -9.20 17.86 3.52
CA GLY A 42 -8.05 17.86 4.43
C GLY A 42 -7.87 16.50 5.10
N ALA A 43 -7.80 16.46 6.42
CA ALA A 43 -7.68 15.25 7.21
C ALA A 43 -9.03 14.59 7.57
N TYR A 44 -10.15 15.05 6.99
CA TYR A 44 -11.49 14.67 7.42
C TYR A 44 -12.29 14.01 6.31
N ILE A 45 -13.10 13.01 6.70
CA ILE A 45 -14.18 12.45 5.88
C ILE A 45 -15.52 12.69 6.56
N THR A 46 -16.57 12.88 5.75
CA THR A 46 -17.94 13.13 6.26
C THR A 46 -18.86 12.05 5.72
N ASP A 47 -19.60 11.36 6.60
CA ASP A 47 -20.57 10.36 6.19
C ASP A 47 -21.90 10.99 5.70
N VAL A 48 -22.77 10.13 5.19
CA VAL A 48 -24.08 10.54 4.65
C VAL A 48 -25.05 11.10 5.71
N ASP A 49 -24.80 10.81 6.98
CA ASP A 49 -25.56 11.33 8.12
C ASP A 49 -24.97 12.66 8.64
N GLY A 50 -23.88 13.15 8.04
CA GLY A 50 -23.24 14.42 8.36
C GLY A 50 -22.23 14.36 9.48
N VAL A 51 -21.86 13.17 9.94
CA VAL A 51 -20.81 13.00 10.95
C VAL A 51 -19.44 13.12 10.29
N GLU A 52 -18.59 13.96 10.88
CA GLU A 52 -17.22 14.17 10.42
C GLU A 52 -16.25 13.36 11.29
N TYR A 53 -15.26 12.75 10.65
CA TYR A 53 -14.24 11.89 11.27
C TYR A 53 -12.84 12.34 10.87
N ILE A 54 -11.88 12.31 11.80
CA ILE A 54 -10.44 12.39 11.48
C ILE A 54 -10.07 11.07 10.80
N ASP A 55 -9.51 11.15 9.59
CA ASP A 55 -9.29 9.98 8.71
C ASP A 55 -7.83 9.54 8.68
N TYR A 56 -7.54 8.37 9.23
CA TYR A 56 -6.24 7.73 9.14
C TYR A 56 -6.16 6.64 8.05
N VAL A 57 -7.19 6.48 7.24
CA VAL A 57 -7.17 5.59 6.06
C VAL A 57 -6.61 6.33 4.84
N GLY A 58 -6.94 7.61 4.68
CA GLY A 58 -6.44 8.45 3.60
C GLY A 58 -6.66 7.84 2.22
N SER A 59 -7.84 7.21 2.00
CA SER A 59 -8.16 6.42 0.79
C SER A 59 -7.19 5.24 0.55
N TRP A 60 -6.67 4.63 1.62
CA TRP A 60 -5.64 3.58 1.60
C TRP A 60 -4.26 4.09 1.19
N GLY A 61 -3.98 5.36 1.51
CA GLY A 61 -2.66 5.97 1.38
C GLY A 61 -2.48 7.07 0.33
N PRO A 62 -3.27 7.20 -0.76
CA PRO A 62 -3.02 8.23 -1.78
C PRO A 62 -3.13 9.67 -1.26
N MET A 63 -3.89 9.93 -0.19
CA MET A 63 -4.19 11.29 0.29
C MET A 63 -3.09 11.86 1.22
N ILE A 64 -1.83 11.78 0.81
CA ILE A 64 -0.69 12.30 1.58
C ILE A 64 -0.78 13.81 1.86
N LEU A 65 -1.36 14.59 0.93
CA LEU A 65 -1.63 16.02 1.07
C LEU A 65 -3.00 16.33 1.69
N GLY A 66 -3.76 15.29 2.06
CA GLY A 66 -5.15 15.40 2.49
C GLY A 66 -6.14 15.30 1.33
N HIS A 67 -7.42 15.16 1.70
CA HIS A 67 -8.52 15.06 0.74
C HIS A 67 -8.82 16.41 0.07
N ALA A 68 -9.29 16.34 -1.18
CA ALA A 68 -9.79 17.47 -1.96
C ALA A 68 -8.80 18.66 -1.98
N HIS A 69 -7.50 18.36 -2.18
CA HIS A 69 -6.48 19.43 -2.26
C HIS A 69 -6.77 20.34 -3.46
N PRO A 70 -6.87 21.70 -3.29
CA PRO A 70 -7.32 22.60 -4.35
C PRO A 70 -6.51 22.47 -5.64
N ARG A 71 -5.17 22.46 -5.59
CA ARG A 71 -4.31 22.34 -6.79
C ARG A 71 -4.57 21.05 -7.58
N VAL A 72 -4.92 19.94 -6.90
CA VAL A 72 -5.24 18.68 -7.58
C VAL A 72 -6.61 18.80 -8.25
N LEU A 73 -7.61 19.32 -7.53
CA LEU A 73 -8.96 19.50 -8.09
C LEU A 73 -8.98 20.46 -9.26
N ASP A 74 -8.24 21.57 -9.18
CA ASP A 74 -8.16 22.57 -10.24
C ASP A 74 -7.52 21.98 -11.51
N ALA A 75 -6.41 21.23 -11.37
CA ALA A 75 -5.76 20.56 -12.50
C ALA A 75 -6.69 19.52 -13.17
N VAL A 76 -7.43 18.76 -12.37
CA VAL A 76 -8.43 17.81 -12.89
C VAL A 76 -9.56 18.56 -13.61
N ALA A 77 -10.11 19.62 -13.00
CA ALA A 77 -11.21 20.40 -13.58
C ALA A 77 -10.83 21.07 -14.90
N GLU A 78 -9.60 21.55 -15.03
CA GLU A 78 -9.08 22.12 -16.27
C GLU A 78 -9.03 21.08 -17.40
N VAL A 79 -8.41 19.93 -17.14
CA VAL A 79 -8.23 18.88 -18.16
C VAL A 79 -9.56 18.27 -18.59
N MET A 80 -10.52 18.12 -17.69
CA MET A 80 -11.86 17.60 -17.99
C MET A 80 -12.60 18.42 -19.05
N GLN A 81 -12.31 19.71 -19.19
CA GLN A 81 -12.93 20.58 -20.24
C GLN A 81 -12.54 20.18 -21.67
N HIS A 82 -11.42 19.45 -21.82
CA HIS A 82 -10.91 18.99 -23.11
C HIS A 82 -11.28 17.55 -23.45
N GLY A 83 -11.93 16.84 -22.53
CA GLY A 83 -12.36 15.44 -22.66
C GLY A 83 -11.72 14.53 -21.60
N LEU A 84 -12.30 13.34 -21.43
CA LEU A 84 -11.91 12.43 -20.37
C LEU A 84 -10.90 11.36 -20.83
N SER A 85 -10.89 11.01 -22.12
CA SER A 85 -10.02 9.97 -22.68
C SER A 85 -10.00 10.08 -24.21
N PHE A 86 -8.84 9.82 -24.83
CA PHE A 86 -8.68 10.05 -26.26
C PHE A 86 -8.30 8.78 -27.04
N GLY A 87 -7.82 7.71 -26.39
CA GLY A 87 -7.24 6.55 -27.10
C GLY A 87 -5.98 6.91 -27.90
N ALA A 88 -5.31 7.99 -27.51
CA ALA A 88 -4.10 8.55 -28.14
C ALA A 88 -3.19 9.12 -27.06
N PRO A 89 -1.85 9.19 -27.30
CA PRO A 89 -0.91 9.74 -26.32
C PRO A 89 -1.16 11.22 -26.07
N THR A 90 -0.84 11.67 -24.84
CA THR A 90 -0.97 13.06 -24.41
C THR A 90 0.35 13.58 -23.85
N GLY A 91 0.55 14.91 -23.87
CA GLY A 91 1.71 15.54 -23.24
C GLY A 91 1.79 15.34 -21.73
N LEU A 92 0.64 15.15 -21.06
CA LEU A 92 0.58 14.90 -19.62
C LEU A 92 1.23 13.57 -19.23
N GLU A 93 1.12 12.53 -20.06
CA GLU A 93 1.79 11.25 -19.84
C GLU A 93 3.32 11.42 -19.79
N THR A 94 3.86 12.18 -20.78
CA THR A 94 5.30 12.47 -20.84
C THR A 94 5.74 13.27 -19.61
N GLN A 95 5.00 14.32 -19.25
CA GLN A 95 5.33 15.18 -18.11
C GLN A 95 5.33 14.39 -16.79
N LEU A 96 4.32 13.53 -16.57
CA LEU A 96 4.28 12.71 -15.36
C LEU A 96 5.41 11.67 -15.36
N ALA A 97 5.72 11.06 -16.51
CA ALA A 97 6.82 10.12 -16.63
C ALA A 97 8.18 10.77 -16.32
N GLU A 98 8.45 11.94 -16.89
CA GLU A 98 9.66 12.74 -16.64
C GLU A 98 9.76 13.13 -15.15
N LEU A 99 8.64 13.54 -14.54
CA LEU A 99 8.60 13.89 -13.13
C LEU A 99 8.95 12.69 -12.26
N VAL A 100 8.34 11.52 -12.49
CA VAL A 100 8.61 10.28 -11.75
C VAL A 100 10.08 9.87 -11.90
N VAL A 101 10.63 9.86 -13.11
CA VAL A 101 12.04 9.53 -13.36
C VAL A 101 12.97 10.53 -12.67
N SER A 102 12.60 11.81 -12.58
CA SER A 102 13.41 12.83 -11.90
C SER A 102 13.36 12.74 -10.37
N MET A 103 12.35 12.09 -9.80
CA MET A 103 12.17 11.97 -8.34
C MET A 103 12.75 10.68 -7.78
N VAL A 104 12.65 9.59 -8.53
CA VAL A 104 12.99 8.25 -8.03
C VAL A 104 14.38 7.84 -8.49
N PRO A 105 15.30 7.50 -7.57
CA PRO A 105 16.64 7.08 -7.95
C PRO A 105 16.63 5.73 -8.70
N HIS A 106 17.63 5.54 -9.55
CA HIS A 106 17.91 4.28 -10.27
C HIS A 106 16.85 3.81 -11.27
N ILE A 107 15.85 4.61 -11.61
CA ILE A 107 14.94 4.34 -12.73
C ILE A 107 15.23 5.29 -13.90
N GLU A 108 15.07 4.79 -15.13
CA GLU A 108 15.31 5.56 -16.36
C GLU A 108 14.08 5.62 -17.27
N MET A 109 13.14 4.69 -17.08
CA MET A 109 11.88 4.63 -17.81
C MET A 109 10.76 4.16 -16.92
N VAL A 110 9.53 4.62 -17.22
CA VAL A 110 8.30 4.25 -16.51
C VAL A 110 7.18 3.97 -17.52
N ARG A 111 6.32 2.99 -17.19
CA ARG A 111 5.09 2.70 -17.93
C ARG A 111 3.90 2.85 -16.99
N MET A 112 2.94 3.71 -17.37
CA MET A 112 1.69 3.91 -16.62
C MET A 112 0.70 2.78 -16.89
N VAL A 113 -0.02 2.41 -15.84
CA VAL A 113 -1.14 1.47 -15.83
C VAL A 113 -2.26 2.03 -14.92
N ASN A 114 -3.35 1.28 -14.67
CA ASN A 114 -4.50 1.83 -13.94
C ASN A 114 -4.56 1.45 -12.45
N SER A 115 -3.72 0.54 -12.01
CA SER A 115 -3.73 0.04 -10.62
C SER A 115 -2.38 -0.54 -10.21
N GLY A 116 -2.15 -0.69 -8.88
CA GLY A 116 -1.01 -1.42 -8.35
C GLY A 116 -1.00 -2.90 -8.78
N THR A 117 -2.17 -3.52 -8.91
CA THR A 117 -2.28 -4.91 -9.43
C THR A 117 -1.74 -5.01 -10.85
N GLU A 118 -2.11 -4.09 -11.75
CA GLU A 118 -1.58 -4.07 -13.12
C GLU A 118 -0.08 -3.78 -13.14
N ALA A 119 0.39 -2.89 -12.27
CA ALA A 119 1.81 -2.56 -12.15
C ALA A 119 2.63 -3.80 -11.76
N VAL A 120 2.25 -4.49 -10.69
CA VAL A 120 2.92 -5.72 -10.23
C VAL A 120 2.82 -6.84 -11.26
N MET A 121 1.63 -7.08 -11.83
CA MET A 121 1.44 -8.08 -12.88
C MET A 121 2.38 -7.84 -14.06
N SER A 122 2.57 -6.58 -14.45
CA SER A 122 3.41 -6.19 -15.57
C SER A 122 4.91 -6.31 -15.22
N ALA A 123 5.30 -5.89 -14.02
CA ALA A 123 6.68 -6.01 -13.54
C ALA A 123 7.11 -7.49 -13.42
N VAL A 124 6.25 -8.36 -12.89
CA VAL A 124 6.50 -9.81 -12.81
C VAL A 124 6.61 -10.42 -14.20
N ARG A 125 5.73 -10.04 -15.14
CA ARG A 125 5.83 -10.51 -16.53
C ARG A 125 7.13 -10.05 -17.18
N LEU A 126 7.53 -8.80 -16.95
CA LEU A 126 8.79 -8.25 -17.44
C LEU A 126 9.98 -8.99 -16.86
N ALA A 127 10.01 -9.26 -15.56
CA ALA A 127 11.06 -10.01 -14.91
C ALA A 127 11.22 -11.41 -15.50
N ARG A 128 10.11 -12.12 -15.71
CA ARG A 128 10.12 -13.44 -16.38
C ARG A 128 10.63 -13.34 -17.82
N GLY A 129 10.16 -12.37 -18.58
CA GLY A 129 10.59 -12.15 -19.97
C GLY A 129 12.07 -11.80 -20.08
N ALA A 130 12.59 -10.99 -19.17
CA ALA A 130 13.97 -10.54 -19.17
C ALA A 130 14.96 -11.63 -18.74
N THR A 131 14.56 -12.51 -17.83
CA THR A 131 15.44 -13.57 -17.29
C THR A 131 15.26 -14.92 -17.99
N GLY A 132 14.15 -15.13 -18.68
CA GLY A 132 13.75 -16.44 -19.21
C GLY A 132 13.38 -17.45 -18.12
N ARG A 133 13.08 -17.01 -16.90
CA ARG A 133 12.79 -17.84 -15.74
C ARG A 133 11.33 -17.66 -15.32
N ASP A 134 10.73 -18.67 -14.67
CA ASP A 134 9.29 -18.69 -14.39
C ASP A 134 8.93 -18.36 -12.93
N LYS A 135 9.80 -18.71 -11.97
CA LYS A 135 9.48 -18.62 -10.54
C LYS A 135 9.67 -17.24 -9.98
N ILE A 136 8.82 -16.88 -9.01
CA ILE A 136 8.88 -15.63 -8.24
C ILE A 136 8.92 -15.99 -6.76
N ILE A 137 9.74 -15.28 -5.97
CA ILE A 137 9.69 -15.32 -4.52
C ILE A 137 8.93 -14.08 -4.04
N LYS A 138 7.93 -14.25 -3.20
CA LYS A 138 7.24 -13.20 -2.44
C LYS A 138 7.31 -13.49 -0.94
N PHE A 139 6.81 -12.58 -0.10
CA PHE A 139 6.83 -12.75 1.34
C PHE A 139 5.44 -13.02 1.90
N GLU A 140 5.37 -13.88 2.93
CA GLU A 140 4.16 -14.16 3.68
C GLU A 140 3.62 -12.88 4.32
N GLY A 141 2.32 -12.66 4.22
CA GLY A 141 1.66 -11.43 4.72
C GLY A 141 1.75 -10.21 3.81
N CYS A 142 2.65 -10.18 2.83
CA CYS A 142 2.71 -9.12 1.83
C CYS A 142 1.63 -9.27 0.76
N TYR A 143 1.07 -8.14 0.32
CA TYR A 143 0.05 -8.07 -0.72
C TYR A 143 0.57 -7.31 -1.95
N HIS A 144 0.45 -7.94 -3.11
CA HIS A 144 0.96 -7.42 -4.38
C HIS A 144 -0.13 -7.36 -5.46
N GLY A 145 -1.36 -7.02 -5.07
CA GLY A 145 -2.51 -7.06 -5.97
C GLY A 145 -3.13 -8.46 -6.10
N HIS A 146 -4.14 -8.56 -6.96
CA HIS A 146 -4.98 -9.76 -7.07
C HIS A 146 -4.83 -10.51 -8.40
N SER A 147 -3.67 -10.43 -9.05
CA SER A 147 -3.34 -11.35 -10.14
C SER A 147 -3.09 -12.76 -9.59
N ASP A 148 -3.43 -13.78 -10.36
CA ASP A 148 -3.37 -15.18 -9.92
C ASP A 148 -2.02 -15.58 -9.34
N SER A 149 -0.92 -15.12 -9.95
CA SER A 149 0.43 -15.39 -9.47
C SER A 149 0.76 -14.76 -8.11
N MET A 150 -0.01 -13.76 -7.66
CA MET A 150 0.20 -13.09 -6.37
C MET A 150 -0.78 -13.56 -5.29
N LEU A 151 -1.87 -14.23 -5.66
CA LEU A 151 -2.84 -14.84 -4.74
C LEU A 151 -2.38 -16.22 -4.27
N VAL A 152 -1.22 -16.25 -3.63
CA VAL A 152 -0.54 -17.45 -3.18
C VAL A 152 -0.11 -17.28 -1.73
N LYS A 153 -0.35 -18.31 -0.92
CA LYS A 153 0.08 -18.41 0.47
C LYS A 153 1.18 -19.44 0.66
N ALA A 154 1.89 -19.35 1.78
CA ALA A 154 2.89 -20.34 2.16
C ALA A 154 2.31 -21.77 2.18
N GLY A 155 3.10 -22.73 1.70
CA GLY A 155 2.82 -24.17 1.88
C GLY A 155 3.14 -24.62 3.31
N SER A 156 2.98 -25.93 3.57
CA SER A 156 3.18 -26.54 4.90
C SER A 156 4.66 -26.81 5.27
N GLY A 157 5.61 -26.03 4.75
CA GLY A 157 7.05 -26.15 5.05
C GLY A 157 7.86 -25.12 4.27
N ALA A 158 9.03 -24.75 4.77
CA ALA A 158 9.88 -23.69 4.23
C ALA A 158 10.32 -23.88 2.76
N LEU A 159 10.26 -25.10 2.23
CA LEU A 159 10.63 -25.43 0.84
C LEU A 159 9.43 -25.87 -0.02
N THR A 160 8.19 -25.70 0.45
CA THR A 160 7.01 -26.16 -0.26
C THR A 160 6.51 -25.12 -1.26
N GLN A 161 6.10 -25.62 -2.44
CA GLN A 161 5.46 -24.82 -3.48
C GLN A 161 4.23 -24.07 -2.95
N GLY A 162 4.00 -22.88 -3.46
CA GLY A 162 2.86 -22.05 -3.10
C GLY A 162 1.52 -22.75 -3.31
N ARG A 163 0.57 -22.45 -2.44
CA ARG A 163 -0.82 -22.92 -2.58
C ARG A 163 -1.73 -21.74 -2.92
N PRO A 164 -2.75 -21.94 -3.76
CA PRO A 164 -3.74 -20.90 -4.03
C PRO A 164 -4.34 -20.34 -2.73
N ASP A 165 -4.40 -19.01 -2.60
CA ASP A 165 -5.05 -18.32 -1.49
C ASP A 165 -6.49 -17.90 -1.83
N SER A 166 -6.91 -18.12 -3.06
CA SER A 166 -8.25 -17.85 -3.56
C SER A 166 -8.79 -19.02 -4.38
N ALA A 167 -10.08 -19.27 -4.25
CA ALA A 167 -10.77 -20.12 -5.20
C ALA A 167 -10.63 -19.54 -6.62
N GLY A 168 -10.45 -20.41 -7.62
CA GLY A 168 -10.28 -20.02 -9.02
C GLY A 168 -8.83 -19.82 -9.47
N VAL A 169 -7.87 -19.76 -8.56
CA VAL A 169 -6.44 -19.74 -8.93
C VAL A 169 -5.97 -21.16 -9.22
N PRO A 170 -5.50 -21.45 -10.45
CA PRO A 170 -4.99 -22.78 -10.80
C PRO A 170 -3.72 -23.14 -10.02
N ALA A 171 -3.59 -24.38 -9.59
CA ALA A 171 -2.41 -24.88 -8.89
C ALA A 171 -1.12 -24.66 -9.72
N SER A 172 -1.17 -24.87 -11.03
CA SER A 172 -0.04 -24.66 -11.94
C SER A 172 0.48 -23.22 -11.99
N ILE A 173 -0.35 -22.23 -11.67
CA ILE A 173 0.09 -20.83 -11.55
C ILE A 173 0.72 -20.61 -10.15
N ALA A 174 0.08 -21.12 -9.11
CA ALA A 174 0.55 -20.97 -7.74
C ALA A 174 1.90 -21.66 -7.50
N GLU A 175 2.18 -22.78 -8.16
CA GLU A 175 3.44 -23.53 -8.07
C GLU A 175 4.68 -22.72 -8.48
N ASN A 176 4.50 -21.70 -9.33
CA ASN A 176 5.56 -20.79 -9.76
C ASN A 176 5.77 -19.59 -8.81
N THR A 177 5.06 -19.55 -7.69
CA THR A 177 5.23 -18.50 -6.68
C THR A 177 5.64 -19.12 -5.35
N LEU A 178 6.88 -18.86 -4.96
CA LEU A 178 7.47 -19.31 -3.71
C LEU A 178 7.22 -18.27 -2.63
N THR A 179 7.08 -18.68 -1.38
CA THR A 179 6.79 -17.77 -0.27
C THR A 179 7.86 -17.87 0.79
N ALA A 180 8.56 -16.75 1.04
CA ALA A 180 9.57 -16.59 2.09
C ALA A 180 8.97 -15.91 3.34
N THR A 181 9.69 -15.95 4.44
CA THR A 181 9.36 -15.20 5.65
C THR A 181 9.95 -13.79 5.59
N TYR A 182 9.15 -12.77 5.87
CA TYR A 182 9.61 -11.39 5.92
C TYR A 182 10.60 -11.20 7.08
N ASN A 183 11.68 -10.44 6.84
CA ASN A 183 12.80 -10.24 7.77
C ASN A 183 13.63 -11.51 8.05
N ASP A 184 13.60 -12.50 7.17
CA ASP A 184 14.38 -13.74 7.26
C ASP A 184 15.10 -14.00 5.94
N LEU A 185 16.38 -13.59 5.84
CA LEU A 185 17.22 -13.78 4.65
C LEU A 185 17.53 -15.27 4.41
N ASP A 186 17.66 -16.08 5.48
CA ASP A 186 17.94 -17.51 5.34
C ASP A 186 16.81 -18.22 4.60
N SER A 187 15.55 -17.83 4.85
CA SER A 187 14.40 -18.37 4.13
C SER A 187 14.45 -18.06 2.63
N VAL A 188 14.94 -16.88 2.26
CA VAL A 188 15.09 -16.46 0.85
C VAL A 188 16.24 -17.20 0.20
N GLU A 189 17.40 -17.29 0.86
CA GLU A 189 18.56 -18.00 0.34
C GLU A 189 18.27 -19.48 0.10
N GLN A 190 17.58 -20.16 1.04
CA GLN A 190 17.15 -21.55 0.86
C GLN A 190 16.27 -21.75 -0.36
N LEU A 191 15.30 -20.84 -0.62
CA LEU A 191 14.45 -20.90 -1.78
C LEU A 191 15.22 -20.66 -3.08
N LEU A 192 16.14 -19.69 -3.12
CA LEU A 192 17.00 -19.41 -4.26
C LEU A 192 17.95 -20.59 -4.57
N ALA A 193 18.56 -21.17 -3.54
CA ALA A 193 19.44 -22.31 -3.69
C ALA A 193 18.72 -23.56 -4.20
N ALA A 194 17.52 -23.84 -3.67
CA ALA A 194 16.71 -24.97 -4.09
C ALA A 194 16.11 -24.83 -5.50
N ASN A 195 16.01 -23.61 -6.01
CA ASN A 195 15.46 -23.29 -7.33
C ASN A 195 16.47 -22.50 -8.18
N ARG A 196 17.73 -22.94 -8.14
CA ARG A 196 18.82 -22.28 -8.86
C ARG A 196 18.48 -22.15 -10.34
N ASP A 197 18.68 -20.96 -10.90
CA ASP A 197 18.41 -20.60 -12.30
C ASP A 197 16.93 -20.68 -12.74
N GLU A 198 15.99 -20.84 -11.78
CA GLU A 198 14.55 -20.86 -12.07
C GLU A 198 13.81 -19.62 -11.56
N VAL A 199 14.40 -18.90 -10.59
CA VAL A 199 13.79 -17.70 -10.00
C VAL A 199 14.06 -16.47 -10.84
N ALA A 200 13.00 -15.87 -11.41
CA ALA A 200 13.05 -14.65 -12.19
C ALA A 200 13.25 -13.41 -11.31
N ALA A 201 12.53 -13.35 -10.18
CA ALA A 201 12.61 -12.20 -9.27
C ALA A 201 12.20 -12.55 -7.84
N VAL A 202 12.71 -11.73 -6.91
CA VAL A 202 12.19 -11.57 -5.55
C VAL A 202 11.38 -10.26 -5.51
N ILE A 203 10.10 -10.33 -5.11
CA ILE A 203 9.26 -9.14 -4.92
C ILE A 203 9.02 -8.91 -3.44
N VAL A 204 9.19 -7.68 -2.98
CA VAL A 204 9.05 -7.29 -1.58
C VAL A 204 8.35 -5.93 -1.45
N GLU A 205 7.45 -5.77 -0.47
CA GLU A 205 7.09 -4.46 0.06
C GLU A 205 8.28 -3.98 0.92
N PRO A 206 8.98 -2.89 0.58
CA PRO A 206 10.13 -2.42 1.39
C PRO A 206 9.76 -2.12 2.84
N VAL A 207 8.53 -1.68 3.08
CA VAL A 207 7.84 -1.73 4.37
C VAL A 207 6.55 -2.50 4.14
N ALA A 208 6.41 -3.65 4.78
CA ALA A 208 5.16 -4.39 4.69
C ALA A 208 4.05 -3.61 5.41
N ALA A 209 2.96 -3.33 4.70
CA ALA A 209 1.85 -2.51 5.22
C ALA A 209 0.47 -3.13 4.94
N ASN A 210 0.44 -4.40 4.51
CA ASN A 210 -0.77 -5.21 4.30
C ASN A 210 -0.92 -6.36 5.32
N MET A 211 -0.03 -6.41 6.30
CA MET A 211 -0.14 -7.23 7.53
C MET A 211 -0.06 -6.35 8.80
N GLY A 212 -0.51 -5.09 8.67
CA GLY A 212 -0.14 -3.99 9.52
C GLY A 212 1.26 -3.49 9.13
N VAL A 213 1.75 -2.44 9.79
CA VAL A 213 3.06 -1.85 9.48
C VAL A 213 4.17 -2.70 10.11
N VAL A 214 4.96 -3.36 9.26
CA VAL A 214 6.13 -4.14 9.67
C VAL A 214 7.36 -3.58 8.94
N PRO A 215 8.21 -2.82 9.63
CA PRO A 215 9.45 -2.30 9.06
C PRO A 215 10.41 -3.42 8.69
N PRO A 216 11.27 -3.22 7.67
CA PRO A 216 12.36 -4.14 7.41
C PRO A 216 13.37 -4.09 8.57
N ALA A 217 13.90 -5.25 8.95
CA ALA A 217 15.02 -5.33 9.87
C ALA A 217 16.27 -4.67 9.24
N GLU A 218 17.18 -4.22 10.09
CA GLU A 218 18.46 -3.66 9.62
C GLU A 218 19.19 -4.67 8.72
N GLY A 219 19.62 -4.20 7.54
CA GLY A 219 20.31 -5.04 6.56
C GLY A 219 19.43 -5.97 5.73
N PHE A 220 18.12 -6.11 6.02
CA PHE A 220 17.25 -7.04 5.29
C PHE A 220 17.13 -6.71 3.80
N LEU A 221 16.83 -5.46 3.46
CA LEU A 221 16.68 -5.06 2.05
C LEU A 221 18.00 -5.13 1.28
N GLN A 222 19.12 -4.77 1.91
CA GLN A 222 20.43 -4.92 1.31
C GLN A 222 20.78 -6.40 1.11
N GLY A 223 20.50 -7.25 2.08
CA GLY A 223 20.69 -8.69 1.95
C GLY A 223 19.86 -9.31 0.83
N LEU A 224 18.62 -8.81 0.60
CA LEU A 224 17.83 -9.22 -0.58
C LEU A 224 18.52 -8.82 -1.91
N ARG A 225 19.09 -7.60 -1.95
CA ARG A 225 19.84 -7.15 -3.13
C ARG A 225 21.04 -8.06 -3.40
N ASP A 226 21.83 -8.34 -2.37
CA ASP A 226 23.03 -9.17 -2.47
C ASP A 226 22.67 -10.61 -2.91
N LEU A 227 21.61 -11.20 -2.35
CA LEU A 227 21.11 -12.52 -2.76
C LEU A 227 20.61 -12.52 -4.22
N CYS A 228 19.86 -11.49 -4.62
CA CYS A 228 19.42 -11.38 -6.02
C CYS A 228 20.61 -11.29 -6.97
N ASP A 229 21.63 -10.50 -6.65
CA ASP A 229 22.85 -10.40 -7.46
C ASP A 229 23.61 -11.73 -7.53
N GLN A 230 23.74 -12.45 -6.40
CA GLN A 230 24.41 -13.74 -6.32
C GLN A 230 23.73 -14.83 -7.15
N TYR A 231 22.38 -14.85 -7.19
CA TYR A 231 21.63 -15.88 -7.90
C TYR A 231 21.12 -15.43 -9.29
N GLY A 232 21.41 -14.19 -9.69
CA GLY A 232 20.99 -13.62 -10.96
C GLY A 232 19.46 -13.48 -11.08
N ALA A 233 18.78 -13.28 -9.97
CA ALA A 233 17.36 -12.92 -9.93
C ALA A 233 17.19 -11.40 -9.90
N LEU A 234 16.06 -10.87 -10.36
CA LEU A 234 15.76 -9.45 -10.25
C LEU A 234 15.14 -9.13 -8.88
N LEU A 235 15.46 -7.98 -8.32
CA LEU A 235 14.78 -7.45 -7.13
C LEU A 235 13.68 -6.48 -7.57
N ILE A 236 12.44 -6.74 -7.14
CA ILE A 236 11.29 -5.87 -7.38
C ILE A 236 10.87 -5.24 -6.05
N PHE A 237 10.94 -3.92 -5.95
CA PHE A 237 10.31 -3.18 -4.85
C PHE A 237 8.86 -2.86 -5.21
N ASP A 238 7.94 -3.43 -4.46
CA ASP A 238 6.54 -3.00 -4.50
C ASP A 238 6.39 -1.75 -3.64
N GLU A 239 6.50 -0.62 -4.30
CA GLU A 239 6.33 0.71 -3.71
C GLU A 239 4.93 1.30 -3.93
N VAL A 240 3.92 0.47 -4.06
CA VAL A 240 2.52 0.93 -4.17
C VAL A 240 2.09 1.71 -2.93
N ILE A 241 2.62 1.38 -1.74
CA ILE A 241 2.38 2.14 -0.49
C ILE A 241 3.53 3.10 -0.19
N THR A 242 4.77 2.65 -0.30
CA THR A 242 5.97 3.39 0.15
C THR A 242 6.46 4.44 -0.84
N GLY A 243 6.16 4.28 -2.13
CA GLY A 243 6.55 5.22 -3.19
C GLY A 243 5.96 6.61 -2.95
N PHE A 244 6.81 7.62 -3.03
CA PHE A 244 6.47 9.02 -2.76
C PHE A 244 5.89 9.27 -1.35
N ARG A 245 6.02 8.30 -0.42
CA ARG A 245 5.54 8.42 0.96
C ARG A 245 6.66 8.44 1.99
N LEU A 246 7.62 7.52 1.93
CA LEU A 246 8.74 7.49 2.88
C LEU A 246 9.71 8.63 2.63
N ALA A 247 9.98 8.89 1.37
CA ALA A 247 10.79 9.99 0.87
C ALA A 247 10.27 10.39 -0.50
N GLN A 248 10.83 11.43 -1.10
CA GLN A 248 10.49 11.89 -2.44
C GLN A 248 10.72 10.78 -3.49
N GLY A 249 11.83 10.06 -3.41
CA GLY A 249 12.18 8.93 -4.24
C GLY A 249 11.76 7.57 -3.68
N GLY A 250 10.85 7.55 -2.68
CA GLY A 250 10.30 6.33 -2.09
C GLY A 250 11.30 5.58 -1.21
N ALA A 251 11.13 4.25 -1.16
CA ALA A 251 11.93 3.37 -0.31
C ALA A 251 13.37 3.23 -0.80
N GLN A 252 13.63 3.32 -2.11
CA GLN A 252 15.00 3.28 -2.63
C GLN A 252 15.84 4.43 -2.08
N GLU A 253 15.28 5.65 -1.99
CA GLU A 253 15.93 6.80 -1.37
C GLU A 253 16.04 6.62 0.15
N TYR A 254 14.94 6.24 0.80
CA TYR A 254 14.86 6.15 2.26
C TYR A 254 15.82 5.12 2.87
N PHE A 255 15.97 3.96 2.23
CA PHE A 255 16.85 2.88 2.69
C PHE A 255 18.21 2.83 2.00
N GLY A 256 18.41 3.58 0.92
CA GLY A 256 19.64 3.55 0.14
C GLY A 256 19.87 2.23 -0.61
N VAL A 257 18.84 1.47 -0.90
CA VAL A 257 18.91 0.16 -1.56
C VAL A 257 18.28 0.22 -2.96
N ARG A 258 19.01 -0.24 -3.97
CA ARG A 258 18.56 -0.28 -5.37
C ARG A 258 17.73 -1.54 -5.65
N ALA A 259 16.57 -1.36 -6.29
CA ALA A 259 15.83 -2.42 -6.96
C ALA A 259 16.05 -2.39 -8.49
N ASP A 260 15.84 -3.52 -9.18
CA ASP A 260 15.88 -3.60 -10.63
C ASP A 260 14.59 -3.08 -11.26
N LEU A 261 13.45 -3.38 -10.62
CA LEU A 261 12.13 -2.91 -10.99
C LEU A 261 11.41 -2.35 -9.76
N VAL A 262 10.61 -1.33 -10.00
CA VAL A 262 9.79 -0.69 -8.96
C VAL A 262 8.36 -0.60 -9.46
N THR A 263 7.37 -0.86 -8.57
CA THR A 263 5.96 -0.66 -8.88
C THR A 263 5.37 0.45 -8.02
N PHE A 264 4.52 1.28 -8.62
CA PHE A 264 3.85 2.40 -7.98
C PHE A 264 2.35 2.30 -8.10
N GLY A 265 1.67 2.96 -7.20
CA GLY A 265 0.22 3.14 -7.18
C GLY A 265 -0.16 4.24 -6.21
N LYS A 266 -1.42 4.31 -5.82
CA LYS A 266 -1.89 5.21 -4.75
C LYS A 266 -1.46 6.68 -4.95
N ILE A 267 -0.38 7.14 -4.30
CA ILE A 267 0.08 8.54 -4.34
C ILE A 267 0.32 9.03 -5.76
N ILE A 268 0.89 8.20 -6.64
CA ILE A 268 1.18 8.59 -8.04
C ILE A 268 -0.08 9.06 -8.80
N GLY A 269 -1.26 8.64 -8.38
CA GLY A 269 -2.53 8.98 -9.02
C GLY A 269 -3.23 10.19 -8.44
N GLY A 270 -2.76 10.78 -7.33
CA GLY A 270 -3.43 11.95 -6.70
C GLY A 270 -4.89 11.69 -6.31
N GLY A 271 -5.29 10.43 -6.09
CA GLY A 271 -6.66 10.00 -5.82
C GLY A 271 -7.37 9.36 -7.02
N MET A 272 -6.80 9.46 -8.22
CA MET A 272 -7.29 8.80 -9.42
C MET A 272 -6.69 7.39 -9.58
N PRO A 273 -7.34 6.48 -10.33
CA PRO A 273 -6.84 5.13 -10.56
C PRO A 273 -5.61 5.15 -11.48
N VAL A 274 -4.43 5.08 -10.88
CA VAL A 274 -3.13 5.02 -11.54
C VAL A 274 -2.26 4.00 -10.84
N GLY A 275 -1.51 3.23 -11.62
CA GLY A 275 -0.33 2.50 -11.23
C GLY A 275 0.78 2.75 -12.24
N ALA A 276 1.98 2.31 -11.92
CA ALA A 276 3.11 2.34 -12.85
C ALA A 276 4.13 1.27 -12.48
N PHE A 277 4.93 0.84 -13.46
CA PHE A 277 6.14 0.06 -13.21
C PHE A 277 7.31 0.71 -13.93
N ALA A 278 8.48 0.64 -13.34
CA ALA A 278 9.65 1.37 -13.76
C ALA A 278 10.93 0.58 -13.51
N GLY A 279 12.00 0.95 -14.21
CA GLY A 279 13.32 0.35 -14.04
C GLY A 279 14.35 0.99 -14.97
N SER A 280 15.47 0.29 -15.14
CA SER A 280 16.50 0.71 -16.11
C SER A 280 15.94 0.65 -17.54
N ARG A 281 16.53 1.47 -18.43
CA ARG A 281 16.21 1.47 -19.86
C ARG A 281 16.30 0.07 -20.47
N ALA A 282 17.36 -0.66 -20.16
CA ALA A 282 17.60 -2.00 -20.70
C ALA A 282 16.50 -3.00 -20.35
N LEU A 283 15.89 -2.91 -19.15
CA LEU A 283 14.73 -3.72 -18.78
C LEU A 283 13.44 -3.20 -19.43
N MET A 284 13.20 -1.91 -19.34
CA MET A 284 11.93 -1.33 -19.80
C MET A 284 11.75 -1.35 -21.32
N GLU A 285 12.80 -1.32 -22.09
CA GLU A 285 12.76 -1.48 -23.56
C GLU A 285 12.35 -2.90 -24.01
N GLN A 286 12.33 -3.87 -23.11
CA GLN A 286 11.72 -5.18 -23.40
C GLN A 286 10.20 -5.17 -23.42
N VAL A 287 9.56 -4.09 -22.96
CA VAL A 287 8.11 -3.92 -23.00
C VAL A 287 7.68 -3.50 -24.42
N ALA A 288 6.60 -4.08 -24.91
CA ALA A 288 6.02 -3.71 -26.21
C ALA A 288 5.64 -2.20 -26.25
N PRO A 289 5.82 -1.51 -27.40
CA PRO A 289 6.13 -2.03 -28.73
C PRO A 289 7.63 -2.23 -29.02
N THR A 290 8.52 -1.84 -28.11
CA THR A 290 9.96 -1.91 -28.33
C THR A 290 10.46 -3.36 -28.20
N GLY A 291 9.97 -4.11 -27.21
CA GLY A 291 10.35 -5.48 -26.94
C GLY A 291 9.16 -6.46 -26.98
N PRO A 292 9.42 -7.74 -26.64
CA PRO A 292 8.42 -8.80 -26.77
C PRO A 292 7.43 -8.91 -25.59
N VAL A 293 7.69 -8.23 -24.48
CA VAL A 293 6.82 -8.32 -23.28
C VAL A 293 5.59 -7.47 -23.44
N TYR A 294 4.42 -8.11 -23.60
CA TYR A 294 3.18 -7.40 -23.86
C TYR A 294 2.54 -6.79 -22.61
N GLN A 295 2.18 -5.52 -22.69
CA GLN A 295 1.33 -4.80 -21.76
C GLN A 295 0.49 -3.78 -22.53
N ALA A 296 -0.79 -3.66 -22.23
CA ALA A 296 -1.69 -2.67 -22.80
C ALA A 296 -2.79 -2.28 -21.80
N GLY A 297 -3.35 -1.09 -21.96
CA GLY A 297 -4.48 -0.62 -21.17
C GLY A 297 -5.17 0.56 -21.86
N THR A 298 -6.45 0.44 -22.16
CA THR A 298 -7.24 1.48 -22.84
C THR A 298 -7.19 2.83 -22.12
N LEU A 299 -7.18 2.80 -20.78
CA LEU A 299 -7.19 4.00 -19.95
C LEU A 299 -5.83 4.29 -19.29
N SER A 300 -4.79 3.50 -19.58
CA SER A 300 -3.44 3.78 -19.12
C SER A 300 -2.96 5.11 -19.68
N GLY A 301 -2.50 6.02 -18.82
CA GLY A 301 -2.15 7.38 -19.24
C GLY A 301 -3.34 8.30 -19.43
N ASN A 302 -4.51 7.98 -18.88
CA ASN A 302 -5.69 8.84 -18.96
C ASN A 302 -5.37 10.27 -18.54
N PRO A 303 -5.73 11.29 -19.35
CA PRO A 303 -5.30 12.68 -19.12
C PRO A 303 -5.77 13.25 -17.78
N VAL A 304 -6.97 12.90 -17.32
CA VAL A 304 -7.51 13.36 -16.04
C VAL A 304 -6.72 12.76 -14.88
N ALA A 305 -6.40 11.47 -14.97
CA ALA A 305 -5.59 10.79 -13.97
C ALA A 305 -4.14 11.27 -13.97
N MET A 306 -3.57 11.52 -15.15
CA MET A 306 -2.22 12.11 -15.27
C MET A 306 -2.14 13.51 -14.67
N ALA A 307 -3.16 14.36 -14.89
CA ALA A 307 -3.22 15.71 -14.32
C ALA A 307 -3.26 15.68 -12.78
N ALA A 308 -4.06 14.80 -12.20
CA ALA A 308 -4.12 14.63 -10.74
C ALA A 308 -2.77 14.19 -10.16
N GLY A 309 -2.15 13.15 -10.75
CA GLY A 309 -0.84 12.66 -10.34
C GLY A 309 0.25 13.72 -10.50
N LEU A 310 0.30 14.39 -11.64
CA LEU A 310 1.26 15.45 -11.93
C LEU A 310 1.17 16.59 -10.90
N ALA A 311 -0.06 17.06 -10.61
CA ALA A 311 -0.27 18.10 -9.62
C ALA A 311 0.20 17.67 -8.22
N GLN A 312 -0.14 16.45 -7.79
CA GLN A 312 0.27 15.93 -6.48
C GLN A 312 1.79 15.75 -6.38
N LEU A 313 2.41 15.07 -7.34
CA LEU A 313 3.86 14.80 -7.28
C LEU A 313 4.68 16.10 -7.44
N THR A 314 4.21 17.06 -8.24
CA THR A 314 4.85 18.38 -8.32
C THR A 314 4.87 19.07 -6.97
N MET A 315 3.76 19.05 -6.22
CA MET A 315 3.72 19.64 -4.88
C MET A 315 4.64 18.91 -3.89
N LEU A 316 4.74 17.60 -3.96
CA LEU A 316 5.65 16.82 -3.13
C LEU A 316 7.12 17.13 -3.45
N LYS A 317 7.43 17.34 -4.74
CA LYS A 317 8.78 17.72 -5.18
C LYS A 317 9.15 19.14 -4.76
N GLU A 318 8.21 20.08 -4.86
CA GLU A 318 8.39 21.49 -4.48
C GLU A 318 8.52 21.66 -2.96
N ASN A 319 7.97 20.76 -2.15
CA ASN A 319 7.85 20.89 -0.70
C ASN A 319 8.37 19.63 0.02
N SER A 320 9.67 19.37 -0.09
CA SER A 320 10.31 18.19 0.53
C SER A 320 10.20 18.15 2.06
N ASP A 321 9.98 19.29 2.72
CA ASP A 321 9.79 19.39 4.18
C ASP A 321 8.53 18.66 4.68
N ILE A 322 7.62 18.30 3.77
CA ILE A 322 6.45 17.46 4.10
C ILE A 322 6.87 16.13 4.71
N TYR A 323 7.91 15.49 4.17
CA TYR A 323 8.35 14.15 4.62
C TYR A 323 8.80 14.13 6.08
N PRO A 324 9.80 14.93 6.50
CA PRO A 324 10.21 14.96 7.90
C PRO A 324 9.07 15.43 8.83
N GLN A 325 8.17 16.31 8.36
CA GLN A 325 7.02 16.75 9.16
C GLN A 325 6.06 15.60 9.45
N ILE A 326 5.57 14.89 8.41
CA ILE A 326 4.60 13.80 8.61
C ILE A 326 5.21 12.60 9.34
N GLU A 327 6.50 12.35 9.17
CA GLU A 327 7.25 11.36 9.95
C GLU A 327 7.31 11.74 11.43
N ALA A 328 7.67 12.98 11.74
CA ALA A 328 7.70 13.48 13.12
C ALA A 328 6.31 13.44 13.77
N ASP A 329 5.26 13.74 13.01
CA ASP A 329 3.88 13.68 13.49
C ASP A 329 3.43 12.24 13.78
N ALA A 330 3.77 11.30 12.89
CA ALA A 330 3.49 9.87 13.10
C ALA A 330 4.31 9.30 14.27
N ALA A 331 5.58 9.66 14.39
CA ALA A 331 6.44 9.23 15.50
C ALA A 331 5.93 9.77 16.84
N TRP A 332 5.46 11.03 16.87
CA TRP A 332 4.84 11.61 18.05
C TRP A 332 3.58 10.83 18.44
N LEU A 333 2.67 10.57 17.49
CA LEU A 333 1.45 9.79 17.74
C LEU A 333 1.76 8.38 18.24
N ALA A 334 2.70 7.70 17.60
CA ALA A 334 3.12 6.35 18.01
C ALA A 334 3.72 6.36 19.42
N LYS A 335 4.50 7.39 19.80
CA LYS A 335 5.05 7.56 21.16
C LYS A 335 3.93 7.72 22.19
N GLN A 336 2.90 8.54 21.89
CA GLN A 336 1.77 8.71 22.80
C GLN A 336 1.01 7.38 22.99
N LEU A 337 0.73 6.67 21.90
CA LEU A 337 0.04 5.38 21.97
C LEU A 337 0.81 4.32 22.78
N ARG A 338 2.17 4.29 22.64
CA ARG A 338 3.02 3.44 23.49
C ARG A 338 2.95 3.85 24.96
N GLY A 339 2.94 5.15 25.26
CA GLY A 339 2.78 5.65 26.63
C GLY A 339 1.42 5.28 27.26
N LEU A 340 0.37 5.24 26.45
CA LEU A 340 -0.94 4.73 26.89
C LEU A 340 -0.87 3.23 27.21
N GLU A 341 -0.17 2.43 26.40
CA GLU A 341 0.03 1.00 26.69
C GLU A 341 0.81 0.80 28.00
N GLU A 342 1.88 1.55 28.22
CA GLU A 342 2.65 1.53 29.47
C GLU A 342 1.80 1.89 30.69
N THR A 343 0.76 2.73 30.53
CA THR A 343 -0.14 3.16 31.58
C THR A 343 -1.26 2.15 31.84
N TYR A 344 -1.86 1.62 30.76
CA TYR A 344 -3.08 0.84 30.85
C TYR A 344 -2.87 -0.68 30.75
N HIS A 345 -1.72 -1.14 30.23
CA HIS A 345 -1.32 -2.54 30.08
C HIS A 345 -2.39 -3.40 29.40
N LEU A 346 -2.77 -3.01 28.19
CA LEU A 346 -3.79 -3.72 27.42
C LEU A 346 -3.21 -4.82 26.51
N GLY A 347 -1.89 -5.01 26.51
CA GLY A 347 -1.19 -5.98 25.67
C GLY A 347 -1.24 -5.56 24.19
N CYS A 348 -0.72 -4.38 23.88
CA CYS A 348 -0.57 -3.94 22.50
C CYS A 348 0.85 -3.49 22.14
N THR A 349 1.22 -3.69 20.88
CA THR A 349 2.49 -3.26 20.29
C THR A 349 2.21 -2.21 19.21
N VAL A 350 3.03 -1.16 19.15
CA VAL A 350 2.90 -0.09 18.15
C VAL A 350 4.14 -0.03 17.27
N ASN A 351 3.97 -0.38 16.00
CA ASN A 351 4.99 -0.19 14.98
C ASN A 351 4.79 1.14 14.24
N GLN A 352 5.89 1.78 13.86
CA GLN A 352 5.88 3.04 13.10
C GLN A 352 7.15 3.13 12.25
N ILE A 353 7.01 3.63 11.03
CA ILE A 353 8.11 4.04 10.15
C ILE A 353 7.61 5.09 9.16
N GLY A 354 8.39 6.16 8.94
CA GLY A 354 7.92 7.30 8.16
C GLY A 354 6.58 7.80 8.69
N SER A 355 5.63 8.02 7.81
CA SER A 355 4.27 8.44 8.16
C SER A 355 3.26 7.30 8.33
N LEU A 356 3.74 6.06 8.48
CA LEU A 356 2.95 4.83 8.63
C LEU A 356 3.02 4.33 10.07
N LEU A 357 1.91 3.89 10.63
CA LEU A 357 1.88 3.22 11.94
C LEU A 357 0.75 2.19 12.02
N SER A 358 0.89 1.23 12.95
CA SER A 358 -0.16 0.28 13.31
C SER A 358 -0.12 -0.04 14.80
N VAL A 359 -1.30 -0.24 15.38
CA VAL A 359 -1.47 -0.77 16.74
C VAL A 359 -1.87 -2.22 16.62
N PHE A 360 -1.05 -3.13 17.16
CA PHE A 360 -1.31 -4.56 17.20
C PHE A 360 -1.70 -4.96 18.62
N PHE A 361 -2.81 -5.65 18.78
CA PHE A 361 -3.23 -6.15 20.09
C PHE A 361 -2.55 -7.49 20.40
N THR A 362 -1.24 -7.42 20.63
CA THR A 362 -0.37 -8.52 21.03
C THR A 362 0.81 -7.99 21.84
N GLU A 363 1.29 -8.74 22.84
CA GLU A 363 2.51 -8.44 23.60
C GLU A 363 3.78 -8.85 22.85
N GLN A 364 3.64 -9.65 21.78
CA GLN A 364 4.77 -10.12 20.99
C GLN A 364 5.31 -9.00 20.07
N PRO A 365 6.63 -8.96 19.85
CA PRO A 365 7.19 -8.14 18.80
C PRO A 365 6.62 -8.52 17.43
N VAL A 366 6.15 -7.54 16.65
CA VAL A 366 5.60 -7.77 15.32
C VAL A 366 6.65 -7.39 14.27
N THR A 367 7.42 -8.37 13.85
CA THR A 367 8.52 -8.25 12.88
C THR A 367 8.29 -9.05 11.60
N ASN A 368 7.23 -9.87 11.56
CA ASN A 368 6.84 -10.69 10.42
C ASN A 368 5.34 -11.03 10.50
N TYR A 369 4.86 -11.84 9.57
CA TYR A 369 3.45 -12.23 9.52
C TYR A 369 3.00 -13.09 10.71
N ALA A 370 3.86 -13.96 11.24
CA ALA A 370 3.54 -14.76 12.42
C ALA A 370 3.30 -13.86 13.64
N GLY A 371 4.15 -12.84 13.84
CA GLY A 371 3.95 -11.81 14.87
C GLY A 371 2.65 -11.02 14.65
N ALA A 372 2.37 -10.59 13.42
CA ALA A 372 1.11 -9.90 13.12
C ALA A 372 -0.12 -10.76 13.43
N LYS A 373 -0.08 -12.05 13.06
CA LYS A 373 -1.18 -13.01 13.32
C LYS A 373 -1.40 -13.35 14.79
N SER A 374 -0.46 -13.07 15.68
CA SER A 374 -0.65 -13.25 17.12
C SER A 374 -1.59 -12.20 17.72
N SER A 375 -1.99 -11.18 16.94
CA SER A 375 -2.90 -10.12 17.37
C SER A 375 -4.30 -10.64 17.66
N ASP A 376 -4.89 -10.15 18.75
CA ASP A 376 -6.32 -10.33 19.07
C ASP A 376 -7.17 -9.43 18.16
N THR A 377 -7.69 -10.03 17.10
CA THR A 377 -8.51 -9.32 16.10
C THR A 377 -9.89 -8.89 16.64
N ASP A 378 -10.43 -9.58 17.64
CA ASP A 378 -11.69 -9.20 18.28
C ASP A 378 -11.49 -7.95 19.15
N LYS A 379 -10.37 -7.86 19.84
CA LYS A 379 -9.96 -6.67 20.59
C LYS A 379 -9.73 -5.49 19.66
N TYR A 380 -9.07 -5.70 18.53
CA TYR A 380 -8.96 -4.65 17.49
C TYR A 380 -10.34 -4.20 16.98
N ALA A 381 -11.24 -5.14 16.72
CA ALA A 381 -12.60 -4.80 16.27
C ALA A 381 -13.36 -3.96 17.30
N ALA A 382 -13.21 -4.28 18.61
CA ALA A 382 -13.77 -3.47 19.67
C ALA A 382 -13.13 -2.07 19.76
N TYR A 383 -11.79 -1.99 19.59
CA TYR A 383 -11.05 -0.72 19.54
C TYR A 383 -11.52 0.14 18.36
N PHE A 384 -11.60 -0.43 17.17
CA PHE A 384 -12.09 0.26 15.97
C PHE A 384 -13.48 0.87 16.21
N ARG A 385 -14.43 0.07 16.73
CA ARG A 385 -15.81 0.55 17.01
C ARG A 385 -15.83 1.69 18.02
N ALA A 386 -15.02 1.60 19.06
CA ALA A 386 -14.93 2.63 20.10
C ALA A 386 -14.31 3.92 19.56
N MET A 387 -13.21 3.82 18.76
CA MET A 387 -12.56 4.97 18.12
C MET A 387 -13.48 5.64 17.09
N LEU A 388 -14.19 4.85 16.28
CA LEU A 388 -15.20 5.39 15.34
C LEU A 388 -16.30 6.17 16.09
N GLY A 389 -16.74 5.67 17.24
CA GLY A 389 -17.68 6.38 18.14
C GLY A 389 -17.12 7.70 18.70
N LYS A 390 -15.79 7.84 18.74
CA LYS A 390 -15.06 9.06 19.08
C LYS A 390 -14.70 9.92 17.88
N LYS A 391 -15.24 9.61 16.69
CA LYS A 391 -14.99 10.30 15.41
C LYS A 391 -13.56 10.16 14.90
N ILE A 392 -12.87 9.08 15.22
CA ILE A 392 -11.59 8.69 14.66
C ILE A 392 -11.81 7.52 13.70
N TYR A 393 -11.49 7.74 12.42
CA TYR A 393 -11.70 6.75 11.37
C TYR A 393 -10.39 5.99 11.11
N LEU A 394 -10.32 4.77 11.65
CA LEU A 394 -9.23 3.82 11.45
C LEU A 394 -9.57 2.85 10.31
N ALA A 395 -8.61 2.02 9.91
CA ALA A 395 -8.89 0.93 8.98
C ALA A 395 -9.78 -0.15 9.63
N PRO A 396 -10.81 -0.65 8.93
CA PRO A 396 -11.72 -1.66 9.48
C PRO A 396 -11.15 -3.08 9.46
N ALA A 397 -9.84 -3.22 9.71
CA ALA A 397 -9.13 -4.49 9.84
C ALA A 397 -7.79 -4.28 10.56
N GLN A 398 -7.38 -5.25 11.41
CA GLN A 398 -6.13 -5.22 12.17
C GLN A 398 -4.89 -5.12 11.27
N PHE A 399 -4.92 -5.75 10.10
CA PHE A 399 -3.77 -5.91 9.22
C PHE A 399 -3.59 -4.76 8.21
N GLU A 400 -4.09 -3.59 8.55
CA GLU A 400 -3.98 -2.38 7.72
C GLU A 400 -3.17 -1.30 8.43
N ALA A 401 -2.59 -0.41 7.64
CA ALA A 401 -1.83 0.73 8.15
C ALA A 401 -2.73 1.92 8.48
N MET A 402 -2.32 2.71 9.47
CA MET A 402 -2.73 4.10 9.65
C MET A 402 -1.77 5.00 8.87
N PHE A 403 -2.31 6.01 8.20
CA PHE A 403 -1.58 6.96 7.38
C PHE A 403 -1.68 8.37 7.98
N VAL A 404 -0.55 8.92 8.41
CA VAL A 404 -0.46 10.35 8.75
C VAL A 404 -0.14 11.12 7.46
N GLY A 405 -0.89 12.16 7.17
CA GLY A 405 -0.69 13.04 6.01
C GLY A 405 -0.48 14.49 6.42
N ALA A 406 -0.05 15.31 5.47
CA ALA A 406 0.29 16.72 5.70
C ALA A 406 -0.90 17.59 6.16
N ALA A 407 -2.13 17.11 5.99
CA ALA A 407 -3.32 17.82 6.42
C ALA A 407 -3.70 17.56 7.89
N HIS A 408 -3.11 16.56 8.55
CA HIS A 408 -3.34 16.33 9.99
C HIS A 408 -2.69 17.44 10.81
N THR A 409 -3.48 18.07 11.68
CA THR A 409 -2.98 19.10 12.59
C THR A 409 -2.53 18.47 13.92
N LYS A 410 -1.76 19.20 14.71
CA LYS A 410 -1.42 18.79 16.08
C LYS A 410 -2.67 18.57 16.95
N GLN A 411 -3.74 19.31 16.67
CA GLN A 411 -5.03 19.15 17.37
C GLN A 411 -5.71 17.83 16.99
N ASP A 412 -5.65 17.42 15.72
CA ASP A 412 -6.19 16.15 15.26
C ASP A 412 -5.45 14.97 15.89
N LEU A 413 -4.12 15.06 15.94
CA LEU A 413 -3.28 14.04 16.58
C LEU A 413 -3.59 13.96 18.09
N GLN A 414 -3.70 15.09 18.78
CA GLN A 414 -4.03 15.11 20.21
C GLN A 414 -5.44 14.56 20.46
N ALA A 415 -6.44 14.95 19.66
CA ALA A 415 -7.79 14.41 19.75
C ALA A 415 -7.84 12.88 19.57
N THR A 416 -6.94 12.36 18.74
CA THR A 416 -6.79 10.91 18.54
C THR A 416 -6.22 10.22 19.77
N VAL A 417 -5.20 10.81 20.40
CA VAL A 417 -4.62 10.32 21.66
C VAL A 417 -5.68 10.35 22.78
N ASP A 418 -6.38 11.46 22.92
CA ASP A 418 -7.44 11.61 23.94
C ASP A 418 -8.57 10.57 23.76
N ALA A 419 -8.94 10.31 22.51
CA ALA A 419 -9.92 9.27 22.16
C ALA A 419 -9.40 7.88 22.52
N ALA A 420 -8.15 7.56 22.17
CA ALA A 420 -7.53 6.27 22.48
C ALA A 420 -7.39 6.08 24.00
N GLU A 421 -6.98 7.12 24.74
CA GLU A 421 -6.89 7.08 26.19
C GLU A 421 -8.25 6.79 26.82
N ALA A 422 -9.31 7.50 26.41
CA ALA A 422 -10.65 7.28 26.90
C ALA A 422 -11.15 5.86 26.67
N VAL A 423 -10.83 5.25 25.53
CA VAL A 423 -11.16 3.86 25.20
C VAL A 423 -10.38 2.89 26.10
N MET A 424 -9.07 3.06 26.20
CA MET A 424 -8.19 2.19 26.98
C MET A 424 -8.52 2.22 28.48
N LYS A 425 -8.80 3.42 28.99
CA LYS A 425 -9.24 3.60 30.38
C LYS A 425 -10.55 2.89 30.68
N ALA A 426 -11.52 2.97 29.76
CA ALA A 426 -12.81 2.29 29.93
C ALA A 426 -12.69 0.75 29.91
N TRP A 427 -11.66 0.20 29.25
CA TRP A 427 -11.43 -1.24 29.22
C TRP A 427 -10.71 -1.78 30.46
N LYS A 428 -9.99 -0.92 31.16
CA LYS A 428 -9.31 -1.29 32.42
C LYS A 428 -10.23 -1.20 33.64
N ALA A 429 -11.32 -0.41 33.56
CA ALA A 429 -12.28 -0.22 34.64
C ALA A 429 -13.26 -1.38 34.74
#